data_f28efcfa36c9f69110038930919335b3
#
_entry.id   f28efcfa36c9f69110038930919335b3
#
_cell.length_a   1.000
_cell.length_b   1.000
_cell.length_c   1.000
_cell.angle_alpha   90.00
_cell.angle_beta   90.00
_cell.angle_gamma   90.00
#
_symmetry.space_group_name_H-M   'P 1'
#
loop_
_entity.id
_entity.type
_entity.pdbx_description
1 polymer ?
#
loop_
_entity_poly.entity_id
_entity_poly.type
_entity_poly.pdbx_seq_one_letter_code
_entity_poly.pdbx_strand_id
1 'polypeptide(L)'
;MRSPSDNSLSSLPLSVRVLGIIAALAIVTPLIGVGLRVPWGQIPTLLGGESAQIALWLSLRTALISTLVSLILGVPLALALACQWPGVGLARIVVVLPMTMPPVVAGIALLATFGRRGWLGPSLQEAGISIAFSTTAVVLAQVFVSMPFLVVTLEAAL
;
A
#
# COMPACT_ATOMS: atom_id res chain seq x y z
N MET A 1 45.83 -4.48 6.46
CA MET A 1 44.53 -3.93 6.12
C MET A 1 44.06 -4.61 4.82
N ARG A 2 43.23 -5.66 4.89
CA ARG A 2 42.67 -6.34 3.72
C ARG A 2 41.33 -5.70 3.42
N SER A 3 41.16 -5.25 2.19
CA SER A 3 39.91 -4.67 1.65
C SER A 3 38.81 -5.74 1.66
N PRO A 4 37.58 -5.45 2.18
CA PRO A 4 36.45 -6.40 2.13
C PRO A 4 35.61 -6.16 0.88
N SER A 5 36.19 -6.38 -0.30
CA SER A 5 35.50 -6.30 -1.58
C SER A 5 35.77 -7.51 -2.47
N ASP A 6 35.84 -8.69 -1.88
CA ASP A 6 35.87 -9.94 -2.66
C ASP A 6 34.45 -10.46 -2.84
N ASN A 7 34.02 -10.37 -4.09
CA ASN A 7 32.79 -10.92 -4.71
C ASN A 7 32.37 -12.29 -4.15
N SER A 8 31.62 -12.29 -3.07
CA SER A 8 31.01 -13.53 -2.53
C SER A 8 29.99 -14.17 -3.51
N LEU A 9 29.58 -13.46 -4.54
CA LEU A 9 28.69 -13.97 -5.60
C LEU A 9 29.40 -14.93 -6.56
N SER A 10 30.74 -14.90 -6.65
CA SER A 10 31.50 -15.81 -7.53
C SER A 10 31.62 -17.24 -6.97
N SER A 11 31.29 -17.45 -5.70
CA SER A 11 31.38 -18.76 -5.03
C SER A 11 30.05 -19.55 -5.05
N LEU A 12 28.98 -19.01 -5.61
CA LEU A 12 27.72 -19.73 -5.69
C LEU A 12 27.80 -20.85 -6.74
N PRO A 13 27.31 -22.06 -6.43
CA PRO A 13 27.28 -23.17 -7.38
C PRO A 13 26.46 -22.77 -8.62
N LEU A 14 26.88 -23.30 -9.78
CA LEU A 14 26.26 -22.99 -11.07
C LEU A 14 24.75 -23.22 -11.08
N SER A 15 24.26 -24.25 -10.40
CA SER A 15 22.84 -24.55 -10.24
C SER A 15 22.06 -23.41 -9.59
N VAL A 16 22.60 -22.79 -8.53
CA VAL A 16 21.97 -21.66 -7.85
C VAL A 16 21.92 -20.43 -8.75
N ARG A 17 22.98 -20.18 -9.54
CA ARG A 17 22.98 -19.06 -10.50
C ARG A 17 21.95 -19.25 -11.60
N VAL A 18 21.87 -20.46 -12.17
CA VAL A 18 20.88 -20.78 -13.22
C VAL A 18 19.45 -20.63 -12.68
N LEU A 19 19.14 -21.17 -11.51
CA LEU A 19 17.83 -20.99 -10.88
C LEU A 19 17.53 -19.54 -10.59
N GLY A 20 18.50 -18.76 -10.13
CA GLY A 20 18.33 -17.31 -9.88
C GLY A 20 18.03 -16.55 -11.17
N ILE A 21 18.69 -16.87 -12.28
CA ILE A 21 18.43 -16.27 -13.59
C ILE A 21 17.00 -16.62 -14.07
N ILE A 22 16.60 -17.90 -13.96
CA ILE A 22 15.26 -18.36 -14.35
C ILE A 22 14.19 -17.61 -13.52
N ALA A 23 14.39 -17.50 -12.21
CA ALA A 23 13.48 -16.77 -11.33
C ALA A 23 13.40 -15.28 -11.71
N ALA A 24 14.54 -14.64 -11.98
CA ALA A 24 14.57 -13.26 -12.43
C ALA A 24 13.84 -13.06 -13.76
N LEU A 25 14.09 -13.95 -14.74
CA LEU A 25 13.38 -13.92 -16.02
C LEU A 25 11.88 -14.13 -15.86
N ALA A 26 11.44 -15.03 -14.98
CA ALA A 26 10.03 -15.26 -14.71
C ALA A 26 9.33 -14.00 -14.14
N ILE A 27 10.05 -13.21 -13.31
CA ILE A 27 9.52 -11.94 -12.75
C ILE A 27 9.53 -10.83 -13.81
N VAL A 28 10.57 -10.75 -14.62
CA VAL A 28 10.76 -9.66 -15.59
C VAL A 28 9.87 -9.85 -16.83
N THR A 29 9.61 -11.10 -17.25
CA THR A 29 8.80 -11.40 -18.46
C THR A 29 7.44 -10.71 -18.48
N PRO A 30 6.59 -10.77 -17.41
CA PRO A 30 5.30 -10.09 -17.44
C PRO A 30 5.44 -8.55 -17.48
N LEU A 31 6.49 -8.00 -16.88
CA LEU A 31 6.75 -6.55 -16.92
C LEU A 31 7.12 -6.10 -18.34
N ILE A 32 7.97 -6.86 -19.02
CA ILE A 32 8.27 -6.62 -20.45
C ILE A 32 7.00 -6.76 -21.28
N GLY A 33 6.19 -7.79 -21.04
CA GLY A 33 4.93 -8.02 -21.75
C GLY A 33 3.96 -6.85 -21.66
N VAL A 34 3.85 -6.22 -20.48
CA VAL A 34 3.07 -4.99 -20.28
C VAL A 34 3.71 -3.83 -21.05
N GLY A 35 5.03 -3.64 -20.92
CA GLY A 35 5.76 -2.55 -21.59
C GLY A 35 5.64 -2.58 -23.11
N LEU A 36 5.65 -3.77 -23.72
CA LEU A 36 5.48 -3.94 -25.16
C LEU A 36 4.06 -3.63 -25.67
N ARG A 37 3.05 -3.70 -24.79
CA ARG A 37 1.66 -3.39 -25.14
C ARG A 37 1.31 -1.91 -24.96
N VAL A 38 2.15 -1.12 -24.34
CA VAL A 38 1.93 0.31 -24.17
C VAL A 38 2.11 1.05 -25.50
N PRO A 39 1.14 1.83 -25.94
CA PRO A 39 1.27 2.66 -27.15
C PRO A 39 2.09 3.93 -26.86
N TRP A 40 3.41 3.76 -26.73
CA TRP A 40 4.36 4.82 -26.30
C TRP A 40 4.20 6.13 -27.08
N GLY A 41 3.93 6.05 -28.41
CA GLY A 41 3.72 7.23 -29.25
C GLY A 41 2.43 8.01 -28.95
N GLN A 42 1.46 7.40 -28.28
CA GLN A 42 0.17 8.02 -27.95
C GLN A 42 0.11 8.52 -26.49
N ILE A 43 1.13 8.25 -25.69
CA ILE A 43 1.16 8.65 -24.27
C ILE A 43 0.91 10.16 -24.09
N PRO A 44 1.54 11.09 -24.86
CA PRO A 44 1.30 12.52 -24.68
C PRO A 44 -0.16 12.91 -24.96
N THR A 45 -0.78 12.33 -25.99
CA THR A 45 -2.19 12.58 -26.32
C THR A 45 -3.15 11.98 -25.31
N LEU A 46 -2.86 10.78 -24.80
CA LEU A 46 -3.67 10.13 -23.76
C LEU A 46 -3.59 10.89 -22.43
N LEU A 47 -2.40 11.34 -22.03
CA LEU A 47 -2.22 12.13 -20.80
C LEU A 47 -2.78 13.56 -20.94
N GLY A 48 -2.80 14.13 -22.15
CA GLY A 48 -3.43 15.42 -22.45
C GLY A 48 -4.96 15.37 -22.46
N GLY A 49 -5.56 14.19 -22.49
CA GLY A 49 -7.02 14.02 -22.47
C GLY A 49 -7.64 14.44 -21.14
N GLU A 50 -8.81 15.10 -21.20
CA GLU A 50 -9.54 15.58 -20.01
C GLU A 50 -9.76 14.49 -18.96
N SER A 51 -10.18 13.30 -19.38
CA SER A 51 -10.41 12.16 -18.48
C SER A 51 -9.15 11.72 -17.75
N ALA A 52 -7.99 11.74 -18.42
CA ALA A 52 -6.71 11.39 -17.80
C ALA A 52 -6.27 12.44 -16.79
N GLN A 53 -6.44 13.71 -17.10
CA GLN A 53 -6.11 14.81 -16.18
C GLN A 53 -6.98 14.79 -14.94
N ILE A 54 -8.30 14.55 -15.07
CA ILE A 54 -9.21 14.40 -13.95
C ILE A 54 -8.78 13.21 -13.07
N ALA A 55 -8.45 12.07 -13.67
CA ALA A 55 -8.01 10.89 -12.95
C ALA A 55 -6.67 11.11 -12.21
N LEU A 56 -5.71 11.76 -12.85
CA LEU A 56 -4.42 12.10 -12.24
C LEU A 56 -4.59 13.07 -11.06
N TRP A 57 -5.42 14.12 -11.25
CA TRP A 57 -5.70 15.09 -10.19
C TRP A 57 -6.39 14.43 -9.01
N LEU A 58 -7.39 13.56 -9.26
CA LEU A 58 -8.07 12.81 -8.22
C LEU A 58 -7.10 11.89 -7.45
N SER A 59 -6.25 11.16 -8.18
CA SER A 59 -5.23 10.28 -7.57
C SER A 59 -4.24 11.06 -6.72
N LEU A 60 -3.74 12.18 -7.21
CA LEU A 60 -2.81 13.02 -6.45
C LEU A 60 -3.45 13.58 -5.18
N ARG A 61 -4.67 14.11 -5.29
CA ARG A 61 -5.41 14.65 -4.15
C ARG A 61 -5.69 13.60 -3.10
N THR A 62 -6.17 12.41 -3.50
CA THR A 62 -6.45 11.33 -2.55
C THR A 62 -5.16 10.80 -1.91
N ALA A 63 -4.07 10.69 -2.66
CA ALA A 63 -2.77 10.28 -2.13
C ALA A 63 -2.22 11.27 -1.09
N LEU A 64 -2.31 12.57 -1.35
CA LEU A 64 -1.88 13.60 -0.39
C LEU A 64 -2.72 13.55 0.89
N ILE A 65 -4.04 13.48 0.76
CA ILE A 65 -4.94 13.42 1.92
C ILE A 65 -4.67 12.14 2.73
N SER A 66 -4.58 10.98 2.09
CA SER A 66 -4.31 9.72 2.77
C SER A 66 -2.95 9.69 3.46
N THR A 67 -1.94 10.30 2.85
CA THR A 67 -0.60 10.43 3.45
C THR A 67 -0.65 11.30 4.70
N LEU A 68 -1.31 12.45 4.64
CA LEU A 68 -1.47 13.34 5.79
C LEU A 68 -2.23 12.65 6.93
N VAL A 69 -3.34 11.98 6.63
CA VAL A 69 -4.10 11.23 7.64
C VAL A 69 -3.26 10.10 8.24
N SER A 70 -2.53 9.36 7.41
CA SER A 70 -1.64 8.28 7.87
C SER A 70 -0.52 8.81 8.76
N LEU A 71 0.05 9.98 8.48
CA LEU A 71 1.05 10.61 9.32
C LEU A 71 0.45 11.08 10.66
N ILE A 72 -0.68 11.79 10.62
CA ILE A 72 -1.33 12.33 11.82
C ILE A 72 -1.73 11.23 12.79
N LEU A 73 -2.21 10.10 12.29
CA LEU A 73 -2.66 8.97 13.11
C LEU A 73 -1.55 7.94 13.34
N GLY A 74 -0.75 7.65 12.34
CA GLY A 74 0.25 6.59 12.36
C GLY A 74 1.49 6.95 13.20
N VAL A 75 1.93 8.22 13.18
CA VAL A 75 3.10 8.63 13.97
C VAL A 75 2.83 8.53 15.47
N PRO A 76 1.73 9.07 16.03
CA PRO A 76 1.41 8.87 17.44
C PRO A 76 1.20 7.40 17.80
N LEU A 77 0.59 6.61 16.90
CA LEU A 77 0.40 5.18 17.12
C LEU A 77 1.74 4.44 17.18
N ALA A 78 2.68 4.73 16.28
CA ALA A 78 4.02 4.13 16.29
C ALA A 78 4.77 4.47 17.59
N LEU A 79 4.73 5.74 18.02
CA LEU A 79 5.31 6.17 19.30
C LEU A 79 4.68 5.45 20.49
N ALA A 80 3.35 5.29 20.47
CA ALA A 80 2.65 4.55 21.52
C ALA A 80 3.05 3.05 21.54
N LEU A 81 3.26 2.42 20.38
CA LEU A 81 3.69 1.03 20.28
C LEU A 81 5.16 0.83 20.68
N ALA A 82 6.02 1.83 20.49
CA ALA A 82 7.41 1.81 20.95
C ALA A 82 7.50 1.85 22.48
N CYS A 83 6.48 2.37 23.17
CA CYS A 83 6.42 2.35 24.63
C CYS A 83 6.03 0.96 25.16
N GLN A 84 6.69 0.52 26.24
CA GLN A 84 6.39 -0.73 26.92
C GLN A 84 5.18 -0.53 27.86
N TRP A 85 3.99 -1.00 27.46
CA TRP A 85 2.77 -0.95 28.26
C TRP A 85 2.00 -2.28 28.21
N PRO A 86 1.19 -2.62 29.23
CA PRO A 86 0.42 -3.87 29.25
C PRO A 86 -0.59 -3.85 28.08
N GLY A 87 -0.51 -4.84 27.17
CA GLY A 87 -1.37 -4.93 25.99
C GLY A 87 -0.76 -4.44 24.68
N VAL A 88 0.45 -3.87 24.67
CA VAL A 88 1.13 -3.41 23.43
C VAL A 88 1.24 -4.52 22.37
N GLY A 89 1.45 -5.77 22.79
CA GLY A 89 1.52 -6.91 21.86
C GLY A 89 0.21 -7.13 21.11
N LEU A 90 -0.94 -6.99 21.76
CA LEU A 90 -2.23 -7.10 21.10
C LEU A 90 -2.48 -5.92 20.14
N ALA A 91 -2.14 -4.72 20.55
CA ALA A 91 -2.24 -3.53 19.69
C ALA A 91 -1.38 -3.68 18.43
N ARG A 92 -0.16 -4.22 18.56
CA ARG A 92 0.73 -4.51 17.43
C ARG A 92 0.13 -5.53 16.47
N ILE A 93 -0.48 -6.61 16.98
CA ILE A 93 -1.18 -7.60 16.16
C ILE A 93 -2.31 -6.93 15.35
N VAL A 94 -3.13 -6.09 15.98
CA VAL A 94 -4.25 -5.38 15.32
C VAL A 94 -3.73 -4.47 14.21
N VAL A 95 -2.61 -3.77 14.44
CA VAL A 95 -2.00 -2.89 13.42
C VAL A 95 -1.44 -3.69 12.24
N VAL A 96 -0.83 -4.85 12.47
CA VAL A 96 -0.24 -5.68 11.40
C VAL A 96 -1.29 -6.45 10.62
N LEU A 97 -2.47 -6.71 11.21
CA LEU A 97 -3.53 -7.52 10.60
C LEU A 97 -3.90 -7.07 9.16
N PRO A 98 -4.10 -5.77 8.86
CA PRO A 98 -4.39 -5.33 7.50
C PRO A 98 -3.31 -5.68 6.47
N MET A 99 -2.04 -5.72 6.87
CA MET A 99 -0.92 -6.06 5.97
C MET A 99 -0.96 -7.53 5.50
N THR A 100 -1.54 -8.41 6.31
CA THR A 100 -1.65 -9.84 6.00
C THR A 100 -2.90 -10.17 5.17
N MET A 101 -3.84 -9.23 5.07
CA MET A 101 -5.08 -9.45 4.32
C MET A 101 -4.85 -9.31 2.81
N PRO A 102 -5.37 -10.25 1.99
CA PRO A 102 -5.47 -10.02 0.56
C PRO A 102 -6.24 -8.74 0.26
N PRO A 103 -5.85 -7.93 -0.76
CA PRO A 103 -6.51 -6.65 -1.06
C PRO A 103 -8.03 -6.75 -1.26
N VAL A 104 -8.51 -7.86 -1.81
CA VAL A 104 -9.96 -8.11 -1.97
C VAL A 104 -10.66 -8.22 -0.62
N VAL A 105 -10.05 -8.93 0.34
CA VAL A 105 -10.60 -9.10 1.69
C VAL A 105 -10.63 -7.78 2.43
N ALA A 106 -9.57 -6.98 2.31
CA ALA A 106 -9.50 -5.63 2.86
C ALA A 106 -10.64 -4.74 2.31
N GLY A 107 -10.89 -4.79 1.00
CA GLY A 107 -12.01 -4.07 0.37
C GLY A 107 -13.38 -4.53 0.87
N ILE A 108 -13.58 -5.83 1.03
CA ILE A 108 -14.83 -6.39 1.58
C ILE A 108 -15.02 -5.96 3.05
N ALA A 109 -13.97 -5.96 3.86
CA ALA A 109 -14.02 -5.51 5.26
C ALA A 109 -14.43 -4.02 5.35
N LEU A 110 -13.87 -3.17 4.50
CA LEU A 110 -14.26 -1.75 4.44
C LEU A 110 -15.70 -1.56 3.98
N LEU A 111 -16.16 -2.34 2.99
CA LEU A 111 -17.56 -2.31 2.55
C LEU A 111 -18.52 -2.85 3.61
N ALA A 112 -18.15 -3.90 4.33
CA ALA A 112 -18.95 -4.44 5.43
C ALA A 112 -19.05 -3.48 6.61
N THR A 113 -18.08 -2.58 6.77
CA THR A 113 -18.08 -1.58 7.84
C THR A 113 -18.76 -0.28 7.40
N PHE A 114 -18.31 0.32 6.30
CA PHE A 114 -18.68 1.67 5.86
C PHE A 114 -19.63 1.68 4.65
N GLY A 115 -19.93 0.52 4.07
CA GLY A 115 -20.89 0.38 2.97
C GLY A 115 -22.31 0.78 3.39
N ARG A 116 -23.17 1.09 2.44
CA ARG A 116 -24.57 1.52 2.72
C ARG A 116 -25.34 0.58 3.63
N ARG A 117 -25.07 -0.75 3.54
CA ARG A 117 -25.65 -1.80 4.37
C ARG A 117 -24.64 -2.34 5.39
N GLY A 118 -23.50 -1.68 5.55
CA GLY A 118 -22.46 -2.05 6.52
C GLY A 118 -22.84 -1.63 7.94
N TRP A 119 -22.05 -2.08 8.89
CA TRP A 119 -22.31 -1.85 10.32
C TRP A 119 -22.45 -0.37 10.69
N LEU A 120 -21.61 0.52 10.16
CA LEU A 120 -21.68 1.96 10.40
C LEU A 120 -22.45 2.71 9.29
N GLY A 121 -22.76 2.06 8.18
CA GLY A 121 -23.37 2.70 7.01
C GLY A 121 -24.69 3.42 7.26
N PRO A 122 -25.68 2.80 7.91
CA PRO A 122 -26.97 3.46 8.20
C PRO A 122 -26.80 4.71 9.05
N SER A 123 -26.06 4.64 10.15
CA SER A 123 -25.84 5.78 11.06
C SER A 123 -25.10 6.93 10.37
N LEU A 124 -24.14 6.62 9.47
CA LEU A 124 -23.45 7.63 8.68
C LEU A 124 -24.40 8.31 7.67
N GLN A 125 -25.30 7.53 7.05
CA GLN A 125 -26.29 8.08 6.12
C GLN A 125 -27.31 8.99 6.83
N GLU A 126 -27.75 8.64 8.04
CA GLU A 126 -28.61 9.48 8.88
C GLU A 126 -27.90 10.81 9.22
N ALA A 127 -26.58 10.79 9.40
CA ALA A 127 -25.76 11.98 9.57
C ALA A 127 -25.43 12.73 8.26
N GLY A 128 -26.01 12.30 7.12
CA GLY A 128 -25.76 12.91 5.80
C GLY A 128 -24.41 12.53 5.16
N ILE A 129 -23.70 11.55 5.72
CA ILE A 129 -22.38 11.12 5.24
C ILE A 129 -22.50 9.84 4.42
N SER A 130 -22.21 9.90 3.12
CA SER A 130 -22.14 8.72 2.25
C SER A 130 -20.69 8.42 1.90
N ILE A 131 -20.16 7.34 2.47
CA ILE A 131 -18.76 6.92 2.23
C ILE A 131 -18.67 6.00 1.01
N ALA A 132 -19.59 5.04 0.85
CA ALA A 132 -19.53 4.07 -0.21
C ALA A 132 -19.48 4.71 -1.61
N PHE A 133 -18.51 4.26 -2.42
CA PHE A 133 -18.28 4.73 -3.80
C PHE A 133 -17.97 6.24 -3.92
N SER A 134 -17.38 6.83 -2.89
CA SER A 134 -16.96 8.24 -2.85
C SER A 134 -15.44 8.37 -2.81
N THR A 135 -14.93 9.59 -3.05
CA THR A 135 -13.51 9.94 -2.85
C THR A 135 -13.04 9.64 -1.43
N THR A 136 -13.92 9.82 -0.44
CA THR A 136 -13.65 9.47 0.96
C THR A 136 -13.38 7.98 1.15
N ALA A 137 -14.11 7.10 0.44
CA ALA A 137 -13.84 5.66 0.46
C ALA A 137 -12.45 5.32 -0.07
N VAL A 138 -12.00 6.02 -1.13
CA VAL A 138 -10.65 5.85 -1.69
C VAL A 138 -9.59 6.25 -0.66
N VAL A 139 -9.75 7.40 -0.01
CA VAL A 139 -8.83 7.87 1.04
C VAL A 139 -8.79 6.88 2.20
N LEU A 140 -9.95 6.41 2.69
CA LEU A 140 -10.02 5.41 3.76
C LEU A 140 -9.32 4.10 3.38
N ALA A 141 -9.52 3.62 2.15
CA ALA A 141 -8.85 2.41 1.67
C ALA A 141 -7.33 2.60 1.59
N GLN A 142 -6.86 3.74 1.09
CA GLN A 142 -5.44 4.08 1.05
C GLN A 142 -4.84 4.16 2.45
N VAL A 143 -5.50 4.83 3.41
CA VAL A 143 -5.06 4.91 4.81
C VAL A 143 -5.03 3.52 5.45
N PHE A 144 -6.09 2.73 5.27
CA PHE A 144 -6.19 1.38 5.84
C PHE A 144 -5.03 0.47 5.40
N VAL A 145 -4.58 0.61 4.16
CA VAL A 145 -3.48 -0.19 3.62
C VAL A 145 -2.11 0.42 3.97
N SER A 146 -1.95 1.74 3.88
CA SER A 146 -0.64 2.40 4.01
C SER A 146 -0.22 2.66 5.46
N MET A 147 -1.16 2.97 6.35
CA MET A 147 -0.86 3.33 7.74
C MET A 147 -0.13 2.23 8.51
N PRO A 148 -0.48 0.93 8.40
CA PRO A 148 0.26 -0.14 9.05
C PRO A 148 1.73 -0.20 8.65
N PHE A 149 2.05 0.01 7.35
CA PHE A 149 3.44 0.04 6.88
C PHE A 149 4.22 1.19 7.50
N LEU A 150 3.61 2.38 7.56
CA LEU A 150 4.21 3.54 8.23
C LEU A 150 4.49 3.25 9.71
N VAL A 151 3.50 2.70 10.42
CA VAL A 151 3.60 2.42 11.86
C VAL A 151 4.71 1.40 12.14
N VAL A 152 4.73 0.28 11.44
CA VAL A 152 5.74 -0.79 11.64
C VAL A 152 7.14 -0.28 11.28
N THR A 153 7.28 0.47 10.19
CA THR A 153 8.58 1.01 9.78
C THR A 153 9.10 2.03 10.79
N LEU A 154 8.23 2.91 11.27
CA LEU A 154 8.60 3.93 12.24
C LEU A 154 8.90 3.33 13.62
N GLU A 155 8.09 2.36 14.08
CA GLU A 155 8.34 1.63 15.32
C GLU A 155 9.70 0.91 15.30
N ALA A 156 10.09 0.34 14.16
CA ALA A 156 11.39 -0.34 14.02
C ALA A 156 12.58 0.62 14.01
N ALA A 157 12.35 1.92 13.75
CA ALA A 157 13.38 2.96 13.71
C ALA A 157 13.54 3.70 15.07
N LEU A 158 12.62 3.49 16.01
CA LEU A 158 12.61 4.11 17.33
C LEU A 158 13.27 3.23 18.38
#